data_de3e1571f1dce0e46c2e090b7543ded4
#
_entry.id   de3e1571f1dce0e46c2e090b7543ded4
#
_cell.length_a   1.000
_cell.length_b   1.000
_cell.length_c   1.000
_cell.angle_alpha   90.00
_cell.angle_beta   90.00
_cell.angle_gamma   90.00
#
_symmetry.space_group_name_H-M   'P 1'
#
loop_
_entity.id
_entity.type
_entity.pdbx_description
1 polymer ?
#
loop_
_entity_poly.entity_id
_entity_poly.type
_entity_poly.pdbx_seq_one_letter_code
_entity_poly.pdbx_strand_id
1 'polypeptide(L)'
;MTLDRDDNPAVPATASPWRFCVAPMLDWTDRHYRFLARQLSRHARLYTEMVTTGALLHGDVERHLRFEPAEHPVALQLGGSDPQALAEAARIGAEWGYDEINLNVGCPSDRVQNGAFGACLMAQPELVAECIGAMRAAVDVPVTVKSRIGIDHQETFDEFREFVDIVAEKGGAEVFIVHSRKAWLKGLSPKQNRDVPPLRPEFATRLKQERPDLTVVLNGGLTEIEAMHAALDQVDGVMVGRAAYQNVGLLAEVDRALFGDPRRVDRLAALQAYRDYVAAEIGRGTRLPTLIKPILTLFQGKPGARAYRRHLSEQAPKRADDPRVIDEAIEQLRWR
;
A
#
# COMPACT_ATOMS: atom_id res chain seq x y z
N MET A 1 14.36 -21.04 11.43
CA MET A 1 15.13 -20.07 12.22
C MET A 1 14.13 -18.99 12.62
N THR A 2 13.61 -19.10 13.83
CA THR A 2 12.64 -18.17 14.42
C THR A 2 13.34 -16.83 14.62
N LEU A 3 12.92 -15.79 13.93
CA LEU A 3 13.33 -14.42 14.22
C LEU A 3 12.79 -14.09 15.62
N ASP A 4 13.71 -13.93 16.56
CA ASP A 4 13.40 -13.49 17.92
C ASP A 4 12.68 -12.15 17.85
N ARG A 5 11.48 -12.08 18.45
CA ARG A 5 10.65 -10.85 18.54
C ARG A 5 11.25 -9.78 19.46
N ASP A 6 12.35 -10.09 20.17
CA ASP A 6 12.86 -9.27 21.27
C ASP A 6 13.98 -8.29 20.91
N ASP A 7 14.51 -8.30 19.66
CA ASP A 7 15.56 -7.37 19.20
C ASP A 7 15.01 -6.19 18.35
N ASN A 8 13.81 -5.74 18.62
CA ASN A 8 13.26 -4.57 17.92
C ASN A 8 13.67 -3.30 18.68
N PRO A 9 14.66 -2.50 18.20
CA PRO A 9 14.88 -1.18 18.78
C PRO A 9 13.60 -0.39 18.60
N ALA A 10 13.05 0.05 19.72
CA ALA A 10 11.77 0.73 19.78
C ALA A 10 11.70 1.84 18.72
N VAL A 11 10.72 1.76 17.81
CA VAL A 11 10.22 2.95 17.09
C VAL A 11 10.03 4.01 18.16
N PRO A 12 10.44 5.27 17.95
CA PRO A 12 10.12 6.32 18.89
C PRO A 12 8.65 6.18 19.26
N ALA A 13 8.35 6.02 20.55
CA ALA A 13 7.01 5.75 21.06
C ALA A 13 5.95 6.80 20.63
N THR A 14 6.39 7.84 19.96
CA THR A 14 5.62 8.96 19.42
C THR A 14 5.38 8.92 17.91
N ALA A 15 5.95 7.95 17.17
CA ALA A 15 5.76 7.91 15.73
C ALA A 15 4.41 7.28 15.38
N SER A 16 3.63 7.97 14.53
CA SER A 16 2.37 7.45 13.99
C SER A 16 2.57 6.07 13.34
N PRO A 17 1.69 5.09 13.58
CA PRO A 17 1.72 3.80 12.87
C PRO A 17 1.58 3.95 11.35
N TRP A 18 1.13 5.09 10.87
CA TRP A 18 0.98 5.45 9.45
C TRP A 18 2.07 6.40 8.95
N ARG A 19 3.17 6.60 9.70
CA ARG A 19 4.25 7.53 9.32
C ARG A 19 4.77 7.30 7.91
N PHE A 20 4.94 6.04 7.50
CA PHE A 20 5.22 5.67 6.12
C PHE A 20 4.41 4.45 5.70
N CYS A 21 3.70 4.57 4.59
CA CYS A 21 2.84 3.53 4.03
C CYS A 21 3.19 3.26 2.56
N VAL A 22 3.06 2.00 2.14
CA VAL A 22 3.09 1.61 0.73
C VAL A 22 1.66 1.49 0.22
N ALA A 23 1.29 2.28 -0.78
CA ALA A 23 -0.08 2.35 -1.28
C ALA A 23 -0.57 1.02 -1.88
N PRO A 24 -1.86 0.67 -1.71
CA PRO A 24 -2.50 -0.44 -2.41
C PRO A 24 -2.46 -0.21 -3.93
N MET A 25 -1.90 -1.16 -4.67
CA MET A 25 -1.74 -1.07 -6.13
C MET A 25 -2.02 -2.40 -6.78
N LEU A 26 -3.09 -2.48 -7.57
CA LEU A 26 -3.48 -3.69 -8.30
C LEU A 26 -2.34 -4.17 -9.22
N ASP A 27 -2.11 -5.47 -9.25
CA ASP A 27 -1.02 -6.19 -9.94
C ASP A 27 0.40 -5.89 -9.41
N TRP A 28 0.54 -5.06 -8.37
CA TRP A 28 1.83 -4.62 -7.86
C TRP A 28 2.08 -4.94 -6.39
N THR A 29 1.09 -4.73 -5.51
CA THR A 29 1.27 -4.95 -4.07
C THR A 29 0.71 -6.29 -3.61
N ASP A 30 0.94 -7.32 -4.40
CA ASP A 30 0.68 -8.71 -4.03
C ASP A 30 1.57 -9.16 -2.84
N ARG A 31 1.30 -10.36 -2.29
CA ARG A 31 2.07 -10.89 -1.16
C ARG A 31 3.57 -11.03 -1.47
N HIS A 32 3.95 -11.27 -2.73
CA HIS A 32 5.34 -11.43 -3.12
C HIS A 32 6.10 -10.10 -3.02
N TYR A 33 5.48 -9.02 -3.50
CA TYR A 33 6.02 -7.68 -3.32
C TYR A 33 6.09 -7.29 -1.84
N ARG A 34 5.04 -7.54 -1.05
CA ARG A 34 5.00 -7.16 0.36
C ARG A 34 6.05 -7.93 1.18
N PHE A 35 6.27 -9.21 0.88
CA PHE A 35 7.35 -9.97 1.52
C PHE A 35 8.72 -9.32 1.26
N LEU A 36 9.04 -8.99 -0.01
CA LEU A 36 10.27 -8.27 -0.35
C LEU A 36 10.34 -6.89 0.34
N ALA A 37 9.27 -6.12 0.29
CA ALA A 37 9.22 -4.80 0.90
C ALA A 37 9.54 -4.84 2.40
N ARG A 38 9.09 -5.87 3.10
CA ARG A 38 9.39 -6.10 4.52
C ARG A 38 10.86 -6.44 4.77
N GLN A 39 11.55 -7.11 3.85
CA GLN A 39 12.99 -7.32 3.97
C GLN A 39 13.77 -5.99 3.85
N LEU A 40 13.18 -4.98 3.21
CA LEU A 40 13.79 -3.66 3.00
C LEU A 40 13.39 -2.63 4.06
N SER A 41 12.20 -2.73 4.64
CA SER A 41 11.73 -1.82 5.69
C SER A 41 10.91 -2.59 6.74
N ARG A 42 11.31 -2.49 8.00
CA ARG A 42 10.58 -3.10 9.12
C ARG A 42 9.38 -2.28 9.56
N HIS A 43 9.45 -0.96 9.35
CA HIS A 43 8.48 -0.01 9.90
C HIS A 43 7.41 0.41 8.90
N ALA A 44 7.65 0.27 7.58
CA ALA A 44 6.66 0.60 6.57
C ALA A 44 5.36 -0.19 6.78
N ARG A 45 4.21 0.49 6.81
CA ARG A 45 2.91 -0.17 6.76
C ARG A 45 2.60 -0.56 5.32
N LEU A 46 2.41 -1.85 5.09
CA LEU A 46 2.15 -2.41 3.78
C LEU A 46 0.64 -2.58 3.57
N TYR A 47 0.18 -2.38 2.36
CA TYR A 47 -1.22 -2.57 2.00
C TYR A 47 -1.36 -3.67 0.95
N THR A 48 -2.42 -4.47 1.05
CA THR A 48 -2.78 -5.42 0.00
C THR A 48 -3.18 -4.68 -1.27
N GLU A 49 -3.37 -5.41 -2.34
CA GLU A 49 -4.22 -4.94 -3.43
C GLU A 49 -5.66 -4.79 -2.91
N MET A 50 -6.51 -4.05 -3.64
CA MET A 50 -7.92 -3.95 -3.27
C MET A 50 -8.64 -5.29 -3.49
N VAL A 51 -9.22 -5.84 -2.42
CA VAL A 51 -10.05 -7.03 -2.45
C VAL A 51 -11.52 -6.61 -2.34
N THR A 52 -12.38 -7.10 -3.21
CA THR A 52 -13.82 -6.78 -3.14
C THR A 52 -14.52 -7.65 -2.11
N THR A 53 -15.59 -7.12 -1.49
CA THR A 53 -16.42 -7.89 -0.57
C THR A 53 -16.92 -9.19 -1.20
N GLY A 54 -17.37 -9.15 -2.46
CA GLY A 54 -17.81 -10.34 -3.18
C GLY A 54 -16.72 -11.41 -3.34
N ALA A 55 -15.46 -11.03 -3.46
CA ALA A 55 -14.35 -11.97 -3.54
C ALA A 55 -14.13 -12.72 -2.21
N LEU A 56 -14.39 -12.09 -1.08
CA LEU A 56 -14.27 -12.72 0.25
C LEU A 56 -15.50 -13.52 0.64
N LEU A 57 -16.69 -13.00 0.34
CA LEU A 57 -17.93 -13.66 0.75
C LEU A 57 -18.32 -14.86 -0.12
N HIS A 58 -17.86 -14.89 -1.39
CA HIS A 58 -18.29 -15.88 -2.37
C HIS A 58 -17.13 -16.55 -3.13
N GLY A 59 -15.89 -16.13 -2.89
CA GLY A 59 -14.71 -16.61 -3.58
C GLY A 59 -13.78 -17.45 -2.72
N ASP A 60 -12.58 -17.64 -3.21
CA ASP A 60 -11.49 -18.32 -2.50
C ASP A 60 -10.77 -17.32 -1.58
N VAL A 61 -11.15 -17.33 -0.30
CA VAL A 61 -10.62 -16.41 0.72
C VAL A 61 -9.11 -16.57 0.88
N GLU A 62 -8.59 -17.80 0.92
CA GLU A 62 -7.15 -18.06 1.08
C GLU A 62 -6.34 -17.45 -0.06
N ARG A 63 -6.82 -17.56 -1.27
CA ARG A 63 -6.17 -16.96 -2.45
C ARG A 63 -6.03 -15.45 -2.33
N HIS A 64 -7.00 -14.76 -1.72
CA HIS A 64 -7.03 -13.31 -1.60
C HIS A 64 -6.33 -12.79 -0.35
N LEU A 65 -6.42 -13.52 0.76
CA LEU A 65 -5.96 -13.04 2.06
C LEU A 65 -4.64 -13.64 2.54
N ARG A 66 -4.14 -14.71 1.91
CA ARG A 66 -2.90 -15.33 2.33
C ARG A 66 -1.74 -14.34 2.28
N PHE A 67 -1.03 -14.24 3.40
CA PHE A 67 0.23 -13.50 3.53
C PHE A 67 1.19 -14.25 4.48
N GLU A 68 2.45 -13.87 4.49
CA GLU A 68 3.44 -14.43 5.41
C GLU A 68 3.52 -13.59 6.69
N PRO A 69 3.69 -14.20 7.87
CA PRO A 69 3.79 -13.46 9.14
C PRO A 69 4.86 -12.37 9.15
N ALA A 70 5.88 -12.52 8.31
CA ALA A 70 6.91 -11.50 8.13
C ALA A 70 6.37 -10.19 7.52
N GLU A 71 5.19 -10.17 6.87
CA GLU A 71 4.68 -8.96 6.21
C GLU A 71 4.13 -7.90 7.19
N HIS A 72 3.90 -8.24 8.47
CA HIS A 72 3.42 -7.28 9.47
C HIS A 72 4.34 -6.05 9.67
N PRO A 73 3.77 -4.83 9.86
CA PRO A 73 2.36 -4.53 9.85
C PRO A 73 1.77 -4.46 8.42
N VAL A 74 0.64 -5.12 8.22
CA VAL A 74 -0.03 -5.22 6.92
C VAL A 74 -1.53 -4.90 7.02
N ALA A 75 -2.01 -4.04 6.11
CA ALA A 75 -3.40 -3.62 6.01
C ALA A 75 -4.12 -4.32 4.86
N LEU A 76 -5.35 -4.76 5.09
CA LEU A 76 -6.25 -5.24 4.03
C LEU A 76 -7.06 -4.07 3.47
N GLN A 77 -6.95 -3.81 2.16
CA GLN A 77 -7.83 -2.84 1.52
C GLN A 77 -9.05 -3.53 0.92
N LEU A 78 -10.23 -3.08 1.34
CA LEU A 78 -11.54 -3.55 0.86
C LEU A 78 -12.15 -2.58 -0.15
N GLY A 79 -12.86 -3.15 -1.14
CA GLY A 79 -13.73 -2.45 -2.07
C GLY A 79 -15.15 -2.98 -1.96
N GLY A 80 -16.10 -2.08 -1.69
CA GLY A 80 -17.52 -2.38 -1.54
C GLY A 80 -18.29 -1.12 -1.17
N SER A 81 -19.62 -1.22 -1.14
CA SER A 81 -20.53 -0.13 -0.77
C SER A 81 -21.73 -0.60 0.06
N ASP A 82 -21.82 -1.89 0.35
CA ASP A 82 -22.84 -2.43 1.25
C ASP A 82 -22.26 -2.54 2.66
N PRO A 83 -22.85 -1.86 3.68
CA PRO A 83 -22.32 -1.83 5.03
C PRO A 83 -22.21 -3.21 5.69
N GLN A 84 -23.19 -4.11 5.45
CA GLN A 84 -23.20 -5.43 6.05
C GLN A 84 -22.15 -6.33 5.41
N ALA A 85 -22.03 -6.31 4.07
CA ALA A 85 -21.00 -7.05 3.35
C ALA A 85 -19.58 -6.57 3.72
N LEU A 86 -19.38 -5.26 3.93
CA LEU A 86 -18.12 -4.69 4.37
C LEU A 86 -17.79 -5.08 5.83
N ALA A 87 -18.76 -5.08 6.73
CA ALA A 87 -18.58 -5.55 8.10
C ALA A 87 -18.14 -7.01 8.15
N GLU A 88 -18.78 -7.88 7.37
CA GLU A 88 -18.42 -9.30 7.28
C GLU A 88 -17.03 -9.49 6.67
N ALA A 89 -16.73 -8.78 5.58
CA ALA A 89 -15.41 -8.82 4.96
C ALA A 89 -14.30 -8.30 5.89
N ALA A 90 -14.61 -7.27 6.71
CA ALA A 90 -13.69 -6.75 7.72
C ALA A 90 -13.41 -7.79 8.79
N ARG A 91 -14.46 -8.48 9.30
CA ARG A 91 -14.32 -9.56 10.28
C ARG A 91 -13.43 -10.68 9.76
N ILE A 92 -13.68 -11.15 8.52
CA ILE A 92 -12.82 -12.14 7.88
C ILE A 92 -11.37 -11.64 7.83
N GLY A 93 -11.12 -10.38 7.41
CA GLY A 93 -9.77 -9.81 7.38
C GLY A 93 -9.08 -9.77 8.75
N ALA A 94 -9.81 -9.40 9.81
CA ALA A 94 -9.30 -9.37 11.18
C ALA A 94 -8.97 -10.78 11.69
N GLU A 95 -9.79 -11.76 11.40
CA GLU A 95 -9.57 -13.18 11.74
C GLU A 95 -8.33 -13.76 11.02
N TRP A 96 -8.02 -13.27 9.81
CA TRP A 96 -6.79 -13.62 9.11
C TRP A 96 -5.54 -12.94 9.69
N GLY A 97 -5.72 -12.00 10.62
CA GLY A 97 -4.62 -11.35 11.34
C GLY A 97 -4.12 -10.05 10.70
N TYR A 98 -4.89 -9.41 9.82
CA TYR A 98 -4.52 -8.09 9.30
C TYR A 98 -4.53 -7.03 10.40
N ASP A 99 -3.51 -6.15 10.40
CA ASP A 99 -3.33 -5.10 11.42
C ASP A 99 -4.24 -3.89 11.21
N GLU A 100 -4.92 -3.79 10.09
CA GLU A 100 -5.79 -2.69 9.70
C GLU A 100 -6.73 -3.15 8.59
N ILE A 101 -7.97 -2.62 8.60
CA ILE A 101 -8.91 -2.73 7.48
C ILE A 101 -9.08 -1.35 6.86
N ASN A 102 -8.83 -1.22 5.55
CA ASN A 102 -8.90 0.06 4.84
C ASN A 102 -10.02 0.03 3.81
N LEU A 103 -10.88 1.04 3.80
CA LEU A 103 -11.91 1.19 2.77
C LEU A 103 -11.39 2.02 1.60
N ASN A 104 -11.56 1.49 0.38
CA ASN A 104 -11.24 2.22 -0.84
C ASN A 104 -12.37 3.15 -1.27
N VAL A 105 -12.11 4.45 -1.20
CA VAL A 105 -12.99 5.53 -1.68
C VAL A 105 -12.28 6.39 -2.73
N GLY A 106 -11.35 5.80 -3.49
CA GLY A 106 -10.50 6.58 -4.40
C GLY A 106 -10.22 5.97 -5.78
N CYS A 107 -10.58 4.71 -6.03
CA CYS A 107 -10.32 4.05 -7.31
C CYS A 107 -11.36 4.48 -8.37
N PRO A 108 -10.93 5.08 -9.51
CA PRO A 108 -11.86 5.57 -10.53
C PRO A 108 -12.05 4.59 -11.71
N SER A 109 -11.68 3.30 -11.57
CA SER A 109 -11.78 2.36 -12.69
C SER A 109 -13.23 2.00 -13.02
N ASP A 110 -13.54 1.80 -14.31
CA ASP A 110 -14.89 1.44 -14.78
C ASP A 110 -15.44 0.20 -14.08
N ARG A 111 -14.57 -0.79 -13.87
CA ARG A 111 -14.93 -2.03 -13.14
C ARG A 111 -15.40 -1.75 -11.71
N VAL A 112 -14.78 -0.78 -11.06
CA VAL A 112 -15.11 -0.36 -9.69
C VAL A 112 -16.38 0.49 -9.71
N GLN A 113 -16.52 1.40 -10.67
CA GLN A 113 -17.71 2.22 -10.83
C GLN A 113 -18.96 1.38 -11.14
N ASN A 114 -18.83 0.37 -11.99
CA ASN A 114 -19.93 -0.57 -12.28
C ASN A 114 -20.37 -1.36 -11.04
N GLY A 115 -19.47 -1.54 -10.07
CA GLY A 115 -19.77 -2.11 -8.76
C GLY A 115 -20.27 -1.09 -7.73
N ALA A 116 -20.46 0.18 -8.12
CA ALA A 116 -20.90 1.30 -7.27
C ALA A 116 -20.03 1.51 -6.00
N PHE A 117 -18.70 1.34 -6.11
CA PHE A 117 -17.75 1.60 -5.02
C PHE A 117 -16.49 2.34 -5.53
N GLY A 118 -15.53 2.59 -4.67
CA GLY A 118 -14.32 3.36 -4.99
C GLY A 118 -14.58 4.87 -5.06
N ALA A 119 -14.03 5.57 -6.08
CA ALA A 119 -14.08 7.04 -6.12
C ALA A 119 -15.51 7.62 -6.20
N CYS A 120 -16.47 6.91 -6.82
CA CYS A 120 -17.87 7.37 -6.90
C CYS A 120 -18.52 7.52 -5.51
N LEU A 121 -18.03 6.81 -4.49
CA LEU A 121 -18.52 6.95 -3.11
C LEU A 121 -18.24 8.34 -2.51
N MET A 122 -17.34 9.13 -3.06
CA MET A 122 -17.13 10.51 -2.61
C MET A 122 -18.37 11.39 -2.79
N ALA A 123 -19.32 11.00 -3.67
CA ALA A 123 -20.62 11.66 -3.80
C ALA A 123 -21.65 11.18 -2.75
N GLN A 124 -21.30 10.23 -1.89
CA GLN A 124 -22.21 9.59 -0.93
C GLN A 124 -21.55 9.48 0.45
N PRO A 125 -21.19 10.61 1.09
CA PRO A 125 -20.44 10.58 2.36
C PRO A 125 -21.19 9.88 3.49
N GLU A 126 -22.52 9.98 3.54
CA GLU A 126 -23.36 9.29 4.51
C GLU A 126 -23.25 7.77 4.37
N LEU A 127 -23.29 7.25 3.14
CA LEU A 127 -23.11 5.81 2.89
C LEU A 127 -21.69 5.34 3.30
N VAL A 128 -20.67 6.16 3.02
CA VAL A 128 -19.31 5.86 3.49
C VAL A 128 -19.25 5.81 5.01
N ALA A 129 -19.92 6.75 5.69
CA ALA A 129 -19.99 6.78 7.14
C ALA A 129 -20.70 5.52 7.71
N GLU A 130 -21.82 5.10 7.10
CA GLU A 130 -22.51 3.86 7.45
C GLU A 130 -21.61 2.63 7.28
N CYS A 131 -20.87 2.55 6.15
CA CYS A 131 -19.91 1.48 5.89
C CYS A 131 -18.81 1.43 6.95
N ILE A 132 -18.20 2.58 7.27
CA ILE A 132 -17.15 2.67 8.29
C ILE A 132 -17.67 2.30 9.66
N GLY A 133 -18.84 2.81 10.04
CA GLY A 133 -19.49 2.47 11.33
C GLY A 133 -19.75 0.97 11.47
N ALA A 134 -20.26 0.33 10.40
CA ALA A 134 -20.51 -1.10 10.38
C ALA A 134 -19.21 -1.93 10.47
N MET A 135 -18.17 -1.54 9.75
CA MET A 135 -16.86 -2.19 9.83
C MET A 135 -16.23 -2.05 11.23
N ARG A 136 -16.24 -0.84 11.81
CA ARG A 136 -15.72 -0.57 13.16
C ARG A 136 -16.44 -1.35 14.25
N ALA A 137 -17.74 -1.55 14.10
CA ALA A 137 -18.53 -2.38 15.03
C ALA A 137 -18.19 -3.88 14.94
N ALA A 138 -17.58 -4.32 13.85
CA ALA A 138 -17.31 -5.73 13.58
C ALA A 138 -15.88 -6.16 13.95
N VAL A 139 -14.93 -5.20 14.18
CA VAL A 139 -13.51 -5.50 14.40
C VAL A 139 -12.89 -4.55 15.42
N ASP A 140 -11.84 -5.03 16.13
CA ASP A 140 -11.05 -4.24 17.06
C ASP A 140 -9.83 -3.56 16.40
N VAL A 141 -9.43 -4.00 15.19
CA VAL A 141 -8.33 -3.38 14.46
C VAL A 141 -8.76 -2.04 13.86
N PRO A 142 -7.84 -1.09 13.63
CA PRO A 142 -8.17 0.18 13.02
C PRO A 142 -8.88 0.04 11.67
N VAL A 143 -9.97 0.79 11.48
CA VAL A 143 -10.67 0.93 10.20
C VAL A 143 -10.38 2.31 9.63
N THR A 144 -9.78 2.37 8.44
CA THR A 144 -9.27 3.59 7.83
C THR A 144 -9.88 3.87 6.46
N VAL A 145 -9.82 5.11 5.99
CA VAL A 145 -10.39 5.53 4.70
C VAL A 145 -9.28 6.00 3.76
N LYS A 146 -9.24 5.45 2.55
CA LYS A 146 -8.38 5.98 1.49
C LYS A 146 -9.24 6.63 0.41
N SER A 147 -9.21 7.96 0.34
CA SER A 147 -10.00 8.77 -0.59
C SER A 147 -9.14 9.56 -1.58
N ARG A 148 -9.80 10.21 -2.49
CA ARG A 148 -9.30 11.37 -3.23
C ARG A 148 -9.77 12.67 -2.59
N ILE A 149 -9.47 13.81 -3.24
CA ILE A 149 -9.88 15.14 -2.76
C ILE A 149 -11.19 15.63 -3.42
N GLY A 150 -11.83 14.78 -4.23
CA GLY A 150 -13.07 15.05 -4.94
C GLY A 150 -13.18 14.25 -6.23
N ILE A 151 -14.35 14.32 -6.85
CA ILE A 151 -14.65 13.71 -8.15
C ILE A 151 -15.34 14.73 -9.06
N ASP A 152 -15.15 14.60 -10.37
CA ASP A 152 -15.83 15.37 -11.41
C ASP A 152 -15.83 16.89 -11.13
N HIS A 153 -16.94 17.47 -10.68
CA HIS A 153 -17.09 18.91 -10.41
C HIS A 153 -16.75 19.30 -8.97
N GLN A 154 -16.47 18.36 -8.09
CA GLN A 154 -16.00 18.66 -6.74
C GLN A 154 -14.54 19.16 -6.81
N GLU A 155 -14.33 20.45 -6.54
CA GLU A 155 -13.02 21.10 -6.73
C GLU A 155 -12.55 21.89 -5.51
N THR A 156 -13.46 22.18 -4.59
CA THR A 156 -13.16 23.04 -3.44
C THR A 156 -12.66 22.23 -2.24
N PHE A 157 -11.88 22.88 -1.41
CA PHE A 157 -11.47 22.29 -0.13
C PHE A 157 -12.69 22.06 0.78
N ASP A 158 -13.66 22.95 0.75
CA ASP A 158 -14.84 22.89 1.62
C ASP A 158 -15.68 21.63 1.31
N GLU A 159 -15.89 21.29 0.03
CA GLU A 159 -16.54 20.02 -0.37
C GLU A 159 -15.77 18.79 0.12
N PHE A 160 -14.43 18.81 0.02
CA PHE A 160 -13.60 17.74 0.53
C PHE A 160 -13.67 17.67 2.07
N ARG A 161 -13.64 18.82 2.72
CA ARG A 161 -13.75 18.90 4.18
C ARG A 161 -15.09 18.36 4.69
N GLU A 162 -16.19 18.73 4.04
CA GLU A 162 -17.54 18.23 4.34
C GLU A 162 -17.60 16.70 4.25
N PHE A 163 -17.02 16.11 3.18
CA PHE A 163 -16.89 14.67 3.05
C PHE A 163 -16.17 14.06 4.25
N VAL A 164 -15.01 14.60 4.63
CA VAL A 164 -14.23 14.08 5.76
C VAL A 164 -14.98 14.23 7.07
N ASP A 165 -15.62 15.37 7.33
CA ASP A 165 -16.35 15.62 8.57
C ASP A 165 -17.54 14.66 8.72
N ILE A 166 -18.32 14.42 7.67
CA ILE A 166 -19.44 13.47 7.71
C ILE A 166 -18.93 12.06 8.02
N VAL A 167 -17.86 11.61 7.35
CA VAL A 167 -17.31 10.27 7.54
C VAL A 167 -16.66 10.10 8.92
N ALA A 168 -16.01 11.15 9.43
CA ALA A 168 -15.42 11.14 10.75
C ALA A 168 -16.49 11.18 11.86
N GLU A 169 -17.45 12.09 11.77
CA GLU A 169 -18.42 12.32 12.85
C GLU A 169 -19.51 11.27 12.92
N LYS A 170 -20.03 10.84 11.76
CA LYS A 170 -21.10 9.83 11.71
C LYS A 170 -20.56 8.40 11.65
N GLY A 171 -19.44 8.16 10.95
CA GLY A 171 -18.84 6.84 10.80
C GLY A 171 -17.77 6.52 11.84
N GLY A 172 -17.25 7.52 12.52
CA GLY A 172 -16.17 7.38 13.50
C GLY A 172 -14.79 7.14 12.87
N ALA A 173 -14.57 7.50 11.61
CA ALA A 173 -13.26 7.38 10.98
C ALA A 173 -12.26 8.34 11.63
N GLU A 174 -11.10 7.83 12.03
CA GLU A 174 -10.03 8.61 12.68
C GLU A 174 -8.80 8.79 11.78
N VAL A 175 -8.66 7.97 10.72
CA VAL A 175 -7.50 7.95 9.84
C VAL A 175 -7.92 8.11 8.39
N PHE A 176 -7.43 9.17 7.75
CA PHE A 176 -7.69 9.49 6.35
C PHE A 176 -6.42 9.48 5.52
N ILE A 177 -6.35 8.61 4.52
CA ILE A 177 -5.26 8.57 3.54
C ILE A 177 -5.75 9.32 2.30
N VAL A 178 -5.22 10.54 2.13
CA VAL A 178 -5.68 11.51 1.14
C VAL A 178 -4.81 11.44 -0.12
N HIS A 179 -5.35 10.85 -1.21
CA HIS A 179 -4.70 10.98 -2.51
C HIS A 179 -4.99 12.38 -3.07
N SER A 180 -3.98 13.24 -3.07
CA SER A 180 -4.05 14.69 -3.38
C SER A 180 -4.32 15.00 -4.85
N ARG A 181 -5.23 14.23 -5.47
CA ARG A 181 -5.77 14.47 -6.82
C ARG A 181 -7.24 14.15 -6.82
N LYS A 182 -8.05 14.98 -7.49
CA LYS A 182 -9.42 14.59 -7.80
C LYS A 182 -9.44 13.46 -8.84
N ALA A 183 -10.58 12.82 -9.02
CA ALA A 183 -10.80 11.88 -10.10
C ALA A 183 -11.89 12.33 -11.04
N TRP A 184 -11.68 12.14 -12.34
CA TRP A 184 -12.76 12.15 -13.32
C TRP A 184 -13.30 10.73 -13.45
N LEU A 185 -14.60 10.58 -13.18
CA LEU A 185 -15.27 9.28 -13.28
C LEU A 185 -15.46 8.87 -14.74
N LYS A 186 -15.58 9.85 -15.64
CA LYS A 186 -15.71 9.62 -17.10
C LYS A 186 -14.61 10.36 -17.86
N GLY A 187 -14.22 9.81 -19.00
CA GLY A 187 -13.29 10.44 -19.93
C GLY A 187 -11.80 10.23 -19.66
N LEU A 188 -11.42 9.75 -18.50
CA LEU A 188 -10.03 9.43 -18.17
C LEU A 188 -9.87 7.97 -17.70
N SER A 189 -8.90 7.27 -18.27
CA SER A 189 -8.49 5.97 -17.74
C SER A 189 -7.94 6.08 -16.32
N PRO A 190 -7.87 4.97 -15.55
CA PRO A 190 -7.26 4.97 -14.22
C PRO A 190 -5.80 5.46 -14.22
N LYS A 191 -5.06 5.23 -15.31
CA LYS A 191 -3.69 5.74 -15.48
C LYS A 191 -3.70 7.27 -15.63
N GLN A 192 -4.52 7.79 -16.52
CA GLN A 192 -4.66 9.24 -16.74
C GLN A 192 -5.15 9.96 -15.47
N ASN A 193 -6.05 9.37 -14.70
CA ASN A 193 -6.50 9.88 -13.40
C ASN A 193 -5.40 10.00 -12.34
N ARG A 194 -4.22 9.41 -12.57
CA ARG A 194 -3.04 9.57 -11.71
C ARG A 194 -2.08 10.64 -12.20
N ASP A 195 -2.25 11.11 -13.43
CA ASP A 195 -1.28 12.03 -14.05
C ASP A 195 -1.92 13.36 -14.47
N VAL A 196 -3.12 13.35 -15.04
CA VAL A 196 -3.79 14.51 -15.65
C VAL A 196 -4.36 15.50 -14.61
N PRO A 197 -5.19 15.09 -13.62
CA PRO A 197 -5.65 16.04 -12.61
C PRO A 197 -4.47 16.61 -11.83
N PRO A 198 -4.44 17.91 -11.51
CA PRO A 198 -3.33 18.50 -10.76
C PRO A 198 -3.20 17.89 -9.36
N LEU A 199 -1.95 17.79 -8.87
CA LEU A 199 -1.69 17.49 -7.46
C LEU A 199 -2.02 18.72 -6.62
N ARG A 200 -2.71 18.49 -5.51
CA ARG A 200 -3.11 19.49 -4.53
C ARG A 200 -2.80 19.00 -3.11
N PRO A 201 -1.53 18.86 -2.73
CA PRO A 201 -1.13 18.38 -1.41
C PRO A 201 -1.62 19.30 -0.28
N GLU A 202 -1.87 20.57 -0.57
CA GLU A 202 -2.43 21.55 0.36
C GLU A 202 -3.78 21.15 0.95
N PHE A 203 -4.55 20.26 0.29
CA PHE A 203 -5.80 19.74 0.86
C PHE A 203 -5.53 18.86 2.08
N ALA A 204 -4.52 18.00 2.02
CA ALA A 204 -4.17 17.14 3.15
C ALA A 204 -3.54 17.96 4.29
N THR A 205 -2.66 18.89 3.99
CA THR A 205 -2.00 19.71 5.03
C THR A 205 -2.99 20.66 5.70
N ARG A 206 -3.89 21.29 4.93
CA ARG A 206 -4.96 22.11 5.48
C ARG A 206 -5.96 21.28 6.29
N LEU A 207 -6.31 20.07 5.84
CA LEU A 207 -7.16 19.18 6.63
C LEU A 207 -6.54 18.90 7.99
N LYS A 208 -5.24 18.56 8.04
CA LYS A 208 -4.54 18.34 9.31
C LYS A 208 -4.54 19.56 10.23
N GLN A 209 -4.39 20.76 9.68
CA GLN A 209 -4.43 22.02 10.45
C GLN A 209 -5.83 22.27 11.04
N GLU A 210 -6.89 22.03 10.26
CA GLU A 210 -8.26 22.28 10.69
C GLU A 210 -8.87 21.12 11.52
N ARG A 211 -8.36 19.89 11.36
CA ARG A 211 -8.77 18.69 12.11
C ARG A 211 -7.53 18.02 12.73
N PRO A 212 -6.93 18.64 13.74
CA PRO A 212 -5.75 18.09 14.43
C PRO A 212 -6.06 16.77 15.18
N ASP A 213 -7.33 16.50 15.46
CA ASP A 213 -7.85 15.26 16.04
C ASP A 213 -7.73 14.06 15.09
N LEU A 214 -7.74 14.29 13.79
CA LEU A 214 -7.63 13.22 12.79
C LEU A 214 -6.18 12.89 12.45
N THR A 215 -5.91 11.63 12.17
CA THR A 215 -4.67 11.18 11.54
C THR A 215 -4.79 11.36 10.02
N VAL A 216 -3.96 12.22 9.46
CA VAL A 216 -3.96 12.54 8.03
C VAL A 216 -2.67 12.02 7.37
N VAL A 217 -2.83 11.17 6.36
CA VAL A 217 -1.73 10.59 5.58
C VAL A 217 -1.76 11.14 4.17
N LEU A 218 -0.71 11.88 3.78
CA LEU A 218 -0.58 12.45 2.44
C LEU A 218 -0.18 11.37 1.43
N ASN A 219 -0.94 11.22 0.36
CA ASN A 219 -0.61 10.35 -0.76
C ASN A 219 -0.62 11.13 -2.09
N GLY A 220 0.36 10.87 -2.94
CA GLY A 220 0.49 11.46 -4.28
C GLY A 220 1.70 12.38 -4.43
N GLY A 221 2.44 12.21 -5.53
CA GLY A 221 3.60 13.05 -5.89
C GLY A 221 4.88 12.80 -5.11
N LEU A 222 4.86 11.96 -4.09
CA LEU A 222 6.02 11.66 -3.26
C LEU A 222 6.91 10.60 -3.93
N THR A 223 8.09 10.99 -4.40
CA THR A 223 9.05 10.12 -5.09
C THR A 223 10.40 10.04 -4.41
N GLU A 224 10.76 11.06 -3.61
CA GLU A 224 12.07 11.22 -2.96
C GLU A 224 11.90 11.30 -1.44
N ILE A 225 12.89 10.81 -0.71
CA ILE A 225 12.90 10.77 0.76
C ILE A 225 12.78 12.17 1.36
N GLU A 226 13.47 13.16 0.77
CA GLU A 226 13.46 14.55 1.24
C GLU A 226 12.06 15.16 1.16
N ALA A 227 11.32 14.89 0.07
CA ALA A 227 9.93 15.34 -0.08
C ALA A 227 9.00 14.66 0.94
N MET A 228 9.24 13.38 1.24
CA MET A 228 8.49 12.66 2.27
C MET A 228 8.75 13.23 3.67
N HIS A 229 10.02 13.53 3.96
CA HIS A 229 10.41 14.12 5.24
C HIS A 229 9.76 15.49 5.42
N ALA A 230 9.84 16.37 4.42
CA ALA A 230 9.20 17.69 4.45
C ALA A 230 7.67 17.63 4.61
N ALA A 231 7.02 16.63 4.02
CA ALA A 231 5.58 16.41 4.18
C ALA A 231 5.22 16.01 5.63
N LEU A 232 6.07 15.21 6.28
CA LEU A 232 5.87 14.75 7.67
C LEU A 232 5.94 15.89 8.71
N ASP A 233 6.43 17.06 8.35
CA ASP A 233 6.35 18.27 9.21
C ASP A 233 4.92 18.87 9.22
N GLN A 234 4.05 18.45 8.31
CA GLN A 234 2.72 19.03 8.12
C GLN A 234 1.57 18.03 8.26
N VAL A 235 1.85 16.72 8.19
CA VAL A 235 0.87 15.64 8.32
C VAL A 235 1.43 14.49 9.15
N ASP A 236 0.57 13.57 9.60
CA ASP A 236 0.95 12.47 10.49
C ASP A 236 1.66 11.33 9.78
N GLY A 237 1.50 11.25 8.45
CA GLY A 237 2.10 10.19 7.66
C GLY A 237 2.11 10.47 6.16
N VAL A 238 2.89 9.67 5.45
CA VAL A 238 2.99 9.70 3.99
C VAL A 238 2.74 8.32 3.41
N MET A 239 2.05 8.29 2.26
CA MET A 239 1.83 7.04 1.53
C MET A 239 2.42 7.15 0.13
N VAL A 240 3.29 6.19 -0.22
CA VAL A 240 4.00 6.16 -1.50
C VAL A 240 3.45 5.03 -2.38
N GLY A 241 3.10 5.36 -3.61
CA GLY A 241 2.61 4.38 -4.58
C GLY A 241 3.72 3.96 -5.55
N ARG A 242 3.63 4.46 -6.77
CA ARG A 242 4.47 4.05 -7.91
C ARG A 242 5.97 4.08 -7.64
N ALA A 243 6.47 5.06 -6.90
CA ALA A 243 7.89 5.16 -6.58
C ALA A 243 8.37 3.95 -5.76
N ALA A 244 7.58 3.46 -4.80
CA ALA A 244 7.91 2.30 -3.99
C ALA A 244 8.01 0.99 -4.80
N TYR A 245 7.31 0.89 -5.93
CA TYR A 245 7.39 -0.27 -6.82
C TYR A 245 8.44 -0.10 -7.92
N GLN A 246 8.47 1.07 -8.56
CA GLN A 246 9.38 1.35 -9.68
C GLN A 246 10.84 1.53 -9.24
N ASN A 247 11.06 1.81 -7.96
CA ASN A 247 12.36 1.85 -7.31
C ASN A 247 12.24 1.20 -5.92
N VAL A 248 12.02 -0.12 -5.88
CA VAL A 248 11.80 -0.82 -4.60
C VAL A 248 12.99 -0.66 -3.64
N GLY A 249 14.19 -0.41 -4.16
CA GLY A 249 15.37 -0.08 -3.36
C GLY A 249 15.24 1.18 -2.50
N LEU A 250 14.27 2.08 -2.79
CA LEU A 250 13.91 3.22 -1.95
C LEU A 250 13.55 2.79 -0.53
N LEU A 251 12.84 1.66 -0.40
CA LEU A 251 12.40 1.15 0.90
C LEU A 251 13.54 0.84 1.86
N ALA A 252 14.74 0.53 1.34
CA ALA A 252 15.93 0.29 2.16
C ALA A 252 16.43 1.54 2.91
N GLU A 253 15.95 2.72 2.54
CA GLU A 253 16.35 4.00 3.14
C GLU A 253 15.30 4.56 4.11
N VAL A 254 14.05 4.07 3.99
CA VAL A 254 12.88 4.58 4.72
C VAL A 254 13.05 4.50 6.23
N ASP A 255 13.45 3.35 6.75
CA ASP A 255 13.55 3.13 8.20
C ASP A 255 14.54 4.12 8.83
N ARG A 256 15.69 4.29 8.20
CA ARG A 256 16.71 5.23 8.66
C ARG A 256 16.29 6.68 8.52
N ALA A 257 15.74 7.04 7.38
CA ALA A 257 15.44 8.44 7.07
C ALA A 257 14.19 8.95 7.78
N LEU A 258 13.14 8.11 7.89
CA LEU A 258 11.85 8.57 8.38
C LEU A 258 11.52 8.07 9.79
N PHE A 259 12.15 6.98 10.25
CA PHE A 259 11.91 6.44 11.60
C PHE A 259 13.13 6.58 12.53
N GLY A 260 14.27 7.05 12.02
CA GLY A 260 15.49 7.19 12.83
C GLY A 260 16.15 5.85 13.19
N ASP A 261 15.77 4.76 12.55
CA ASP A 261 16.39 3.45 12.76
C ASP A 261 17.85 3.47 12.27
N PRO A 262 18.85 3.23 13.13
CA PRO A 262 20.26 3.35 12.74
C PRO A 262 20.73 2.27 11.77
N ARG A 263 19.94 1.22 11.56
CA ARG A 263 20.32 0.09 10.71
C ARG A 263 20.48 0.51 9.25
N ARG A 264 21.48 -0.07 8.61
CA ARG A 264 21.64 -0.01 7.16
C ARG A 264 21.13 -1.33 6.57
N VAL A 265 20.17 -1.23 5.70
CA VAL A 265 19.63 -2.40 5.01
C VAL A 265 20.59 -2.83 3.90
N ASP A 266 21.06 -4.07 3.97
CA ASP A 266 21.77 -4.69 2.87
C ASP A 266 20.77 -5.28 1.86
N ARG A 267 20.68 -4.65 0.68
CA ARG A 267 19.78 -5.08 -0.38
C ARG A 267 20.13 -6.48 -0.92
N LEU A 268 21.39 -6.91 -0.80
CA LEU A 268 21.78 -8.25 -1.22
C LEU A 268 21.27 -9.29 -0.23
N ALA A 269 21.43 -9.04 1.07
CA ALA A 269 20.86 -9.91 2.11
C ALA A 269 19.32 -9.99 2.00
N ALA A 270 18.67 -8.86 1.73
CA ALA A 270 17.22 -8.82 1.47
C ALA A 270 16.82 -9.68 0.24
N LEU A 271 17.61 -9.62 -0.84
CA LEU A 271 17.38 -10.45 -2.01
C LEU A 271 17.62 -11.94 -1.74
N GLN A 272 18.62 -12.29 -0.92
CA GLN A 272 18.88 -13.66 -0.52
C GLN A 272 17.71 -14.25 0.30
N ALA A 273 17.19 -13.50 1.27
CA ALA A 273 15.98 -13.89 2.01
C ALA A 273 14.76 -14.04 1.08
N TYR A 274 14.62 -13.13 0.12
CA TYR A 274 13.57 -13.24 -0.88
C TYR A 274 13.74 -14.45 -1.82
N ARG A 275 14.96 -14.79 -2.17
CA ARG A 275 15.28 -15.97 -3.02
C ARG A 275 14.86 -17.27 -2.33
N ASP A 276 15.03 -17.38 -1.01
CA ASP A 276 14.59 -18.54 -0.26
C ASP A 276 13.06 -18.64 -0.22
N TYR A 277 12.37 -17.50 -0.06
CA TYR A 277 10.92 -17.39 -0.22
C TYR A 277 10.49 -17.82 -1.62
N VAL A 278 11.17 -17.38 -2.69
CA VAL A 278 10.89 -17.76 -4.08
C VAL A 278 11.00 -19.28 -4.26
N ALA A 279 12.02 -19.93 -3.70
CA ALA A 279 12.17 -21.38 -3.77
C ALA A 279 10.99 -22.11 -3.11
N ALA A 280 10.52 -21.63 -1.95
CA ALA A 280 9.34 -22.16 -1.28
C ALA A 280 8.05 -21.95 -2.11
N GLU A 281 7.86 -20.77 -2.70
CA GLU A 281 6.69 -20.47 -3.53
C GLU A 281 6.66 -21.26 -4.84
N ILE A 282 7.81 -21.54 -5.46
CA ILE A 282 7.91 -22.46 -6.61
C ILE A 282 7.47 -23.87 -6.18
N GLY A 283 7.91 -24.33 -5.00
CA GLY A 283 7.47 -25.62 -4.45
C GLY A 283 5.94 -25.70 -4.22
N ARG A 284 5.28 -24.55 -4.07
CA ARG A 284 3.81 -24.42 -3.95
C ARG A 284 3.13 -24.20 -5.31
N GLY A 285 3.85 -24.22 -6.43
CA GLY A 285 3.33 -24.12 -7.78
C GLY A 285 3.31 -22.69 -8.37
N THR A 286 3.85 -21.68 -7.66
CA THR A 286 3.97 -20.32 -8.21
C THR A 286 5.13 -20.27 -9.21
N ARG A 287 4.91 -19.72 -10.40
CA ARG A 287 5.94 -19.66 -11.44
C ARG A 287 6.89 -18.46 -11.24
N LEU A 288 8.17 -18.68 -11.49
CA LEU A 288 9.25 -17.68 -11.35
C LEU A 288 8.97 -16.33 -12.05
N PRO A 289 8.38 -16.25 -13.27
CA PRO A 289 8.05 -14.96 -13.89
C PRO A 289 7.13 -14.06 -13.08
N THR A 290 6.29 -14.62 -12.21
CA THR A 290 5.48 -13.83 -11.26
C THR A 290 6.35 -13.33 -10.11
N LEU A 291 7.19 -14.19 -9.57
CA LEU A 291 8.00 -13.93 -8.38
C LEU A 291 9.14 -12.94 -8.62
N ILE A 292 9.66 -12.82 -9.86
CA ILE A 292 10.75 -11.87 -10.15
C ILE A 292 10.28 -10.42 -10.29
N LYS A 293 8.99 -10.17 -10.50
CA LYS A 293 8.49 -8.80 -10.74
C LYS A 293 8.95 -7.78 -9.68
N PRO A 294 8.83 -8.07 -8.37
CA PRO A 294 9.22 -7.12 -7.33
C PRO A 294 10.72 -6.81 -7.32
N ILE A 295 11.57 -7.79 -7.68
CA ILE A 295 13.03 -7.64 -7.58
C ILE A 295 13.67 -6.95 -8.79
N LEU A 296 12.95 -6.76 -9.88
CA LEU A 296 13.50 -6.18 -11.11
C LEU A 296 14.13 -4.79 -10.91
N THR A 297 13.64 -4.01 -9.96
CA THR A 297 14.09 -2.64 -9.72
C THR A 297 14.92 -2.48 -8.44
N LEU A 298 15.23 -3.57 -7.73
CA LEU A 298 15.89 -3.55 -6.43
C LEU A 298 17.28 -2.86 -6.46
N PHE A 299 18.02 -3.03 -7.54
CA PHE A 299 19.33 -2.44 -7.71
C PHE A 299 19.35 -1.25 -8.71
N GLN A 300 18.19 -0.62 -8.92
CA GLN A 300 18.15 0.55 -9.82
C GLN A 300 19.20 1.60 -9.42
N GLY A 301 19.91 2.14 -10.41
CA GLY A 301 20.99 3.10 -10.20
C GLY A 301 22.34 2.49 -9.77
N LYS A 302 22.42 1.18 -9.52
CA LYS A 302 23.68 0.52 -9.13
C LYS A 302 24.42 -0.05 -10.37
N PRO A 303 25.76 -0.15 -10.31
CA PRO A 303 26.56 -0.79 -11.37
C PRO A 303 26.10 -2.24 -11.60
N GLY A 304 25.86 -2.61 -12.87
CA GLY A 304 25.37 -3.95 -13.24
C GLY A 304 23.84 -4.12 -13.23
N ALA A 305 23.07 -3.18 -12.68
CA ALA A 305 21.60 -3.28 -12.54
C ALA A 305 20.87 -3.56 -13.86
N ARG A 306 21.36 -3.04 -14.99
CA ARG A 306 20.77 -3.30 -16.32
C ARG A 306 20.96 -4.76 -16.72
N ALA A 307 22.14 -5.32 -16.50
CA ALA A 307 22.44 -6.73 -16.81
C ALA A 307 21.66 -7.68 -15.89
N TYR A 308 21.60 -7.39 -14.60
CA TYR A 308 20.77 -8.07 -13.62
C TYR A 308 19.31 -8.15 -14.07
N ARG A 309 18.68 -7.02 -14.35
CA ARG A 309 17.28 -6.98 -14.79
C ARG A 309 17.05 -7.72 -16.11
N ARG A 310 17.97 -7.56 -17.08
CA ARG A 310 17.88 -8.27 -18.37
C ARG A 310 17.94 -9.78 -18.16
N HIS A 311 18.89 -10.27 -17.35
CA HIS A 311 19.04 -11.70 -17.05
C HIS A 311 17.74 -12.28 -16.48
N LEU A 312 17.17 -11.65 -15.45
CA LEU A 312 15.90 -12.07 -14.87
C LEU A 312 14.78 -12.11 -15.91
N SER A 313 14.62 -11.05 -16.69
CA SER A 313 13.52 -10.93 -17.67
C SER A 313 13.62 -11.95 -18.80
N GLU A 314 14.84 -12.33 -19.22
CA GLU A 314 15.08 -13.27 -20.31
C GLU A 314 15.06 -14.73 -19.85
N GLN A 315 15.54 -15.03 -18.64
CA GLN A 315 15.71 -16.40 -18.16
C GLN A 315 14.51 -16.94 -17.39
N ALA A 316 13.84 -16.11 -16.58
CA ALA A 316 12.71 -16.58 -15.77
C ALA A 316 11.55 -17.19 -16.60
N PRO A 317 11.18 -16.67 -17.79
CA PRO A 317 10.15 -17.32 -18.61
C PRO A 317 10.58 -18.68 -19.14
N LYS A 318 11.88 -18.89 -19.39
CA LYS A 318 12.45 -20.15 -19.95
C LYS A 318 12.68 -21.21 -18.87
N ARG A 319 12.91 -20.77 -17.63
CA ARG A 319 13.26 -21.60 -16.47
C ARG A 319 12.28 -21.27 -15.31
N ALA A 320 10.99 -21.49 -15.57
CA ALA A 320 9.91 -20.99 -14.72
C ALA A 320 9.88 -21.59 -13.31
N ASP A 321 10.59 -22.70 -13.07
CA ASP A 321 10.61 -23.42 -11.81
C ASP A 321 12.04 -23.49 -11.19
N ASP A 322 12.97 -22.66 -11.71
CA ASP A 322 14.37 -22.69 -11.27
C ASP A 322 14.78 -21.40 -10.56
N PRO A 323 14.87 -21.37 -9.22
CA PRO A 323 15.23 -20.18 -8.47
C PRO A 323 16.69 -19.76 -8.68
N ARG A 324 17.58 -20.62 -9.22
CA ARG A 324 18.99 -20.30 -9.50
C ARG A 324 19.14 -19.16 -10.51
N VAL A 325 18.12 -18.88 -11.32
CA VAL A 325 18.08 -17.70 -12.18
C VAL A 325 18.32 -16.40 -11.39
N ILE A 326 17.89 -16.33 -10.12
CA ILE A 326 18.15 -15.18 -9.26
C ILE A 326 19.63 -15.14 -8.85
N ASP A 327 20.22 -16.29 -8.50
CA ASP A 327 21.64 -16.38 -8.12
C ASP A 327 22.53 -15.92 -9.30
N GLU A 328 22.26 -16.40 -10.50
CA GLU A 328 22.96 -15.99 -11.74
C GLU A 328 22.77 -14.49 -12.07
N ALA A 329 21.61 -13.94 -11.75
CA ALA A 329 21.38 -12.50 -11.91
C ALA A 329 22.22 -11.67 -10.93
N ILE A 330 22.41 -12.12 -9.69
CA ILE A 330 23.27 -11.47 -8.70
C ILE A 330 24.70 -11.37 -9.20
N GLU A 331 25.23 -12.38 -9.91
CA GLU A 331 26.56 -12.37 -10.50
C GLU A 331 26.77 -11.26 -11.56
N GLN A 332 25.66 -10.72 -12.11
CA GLN A 332 25.75 -9.60 -13.05
C GLN A 332 25.99 -8.25 -12.37
N LEU A 333 25.81 -8.16 -11.06
CA LEU A 333 26.05 -6.94 -10.30
C LEU A 333 27.54 -6.74 -10.10
N ARG A 334 28.00 -5.50 -10.34
CA ARG A 334 29.41 -5.13 -10.17
C ARG A 334 29.54 -4.42 -8.82
N TRP A 335 29.91 -5.18 -7.81
CA TRP A 335 30.23 -4.65 -6.48
C TRP A 335 31.59 -3.93 -6.56
N ARG A 336 31.61 -2.63 -6.28
CA ARG A 336 32.84 -1.85 -6.06
C ARG A 336 32.92 -1.46 -4.59
#